data_792444f1fe28dec034f83576ea4568f3
#
_entry.id   792444f1fe28dec034f83576ea4568f3
#
_cell.length_a   1.000
_cell.length_b   1.000
_cell.length_c   1.000
_cell.angle_alpha   90.00
_cell.angle_beta   90.00
_cell.angle_gamma   90.00
#
_symmetry.space_group_name_H-M   'P 1'
#
loop_
_entity.id
_entity.type
_entity.pdbx_description
1 polymer ?
#
loop_
_entity_poly.entity_id
_entity_poly.type
_entity_poly.pdbx_seq_one_letter_code
_entity_poly.pdbx_strand_id
1 'polypeptide(L)'
;MRGGNGLQIHVVKQGDSLYSIASTYGTTYDAINVANELDNPNQLVVGQSLVIPIVGQFYFVQPGDSLYSISQRFGVNVQELAEINNISQNQPLEVGFRLYIPEIPEPTIEVNAYVEPTGNTVSETLENSAQKNAPYLTYLAPFNYRITREGELIAPPLNNFASIAANNNATLMLVVTNLEEGAFSAELGRIILTNETIQNNLLNNIIETAQQIGFRDVHFDFEFLPPENREDYNNFLRKAKERLSTAGLLMSTALAPKTSATQEGEWYEAHDYAAHGEIADFVVLMTYEWGYSGGPAMAVSPINPVRDVVEYALTEMPSEKIMLGQNLYGYDWTLPYVAGGEYAKALSPQQAIILARDENVAIEYDQEAQAPFFFYTDDEGNRHEVWFEDARSIQAKFDLIKELKLRGISYWKLGLAFPQNWLLLEDNFTIRKRG
;
A
#
# COMPACT_ATOMS: atom_id res chain seq x y z
N MET A 1 6.29 -24.82 -6.61
CA MET A 1 7.04 -23.79 -7.33
C MET A 1 6.11 -23.24 -8.40
N ARG A 2 5.45 -22.09 -8.17
CA ARG A 2 4.71 -21.37 -9.20
C ARG A 2 5.71 -20.36 -9.76
N GLY A 3 6.17 -20.56 -11.00
CA GLY A 3 6.93 -19.56 -11.72
C GLY A 3 6.06 -18.34 -11.95
N GLY A 4 6.57 -17.14 -11.68
CA GLY A 4 5.87 -15.90 -11.93
C GLY A 4 5.46 -15.82 -13.40
N ASN A 5 4.18 -15.82 -13.61
CA ASN A 5 3.58 -15.67 -14.94
C ASN A 5 3.39 -14.18 -15.15
N GLY A 6 4.21 -13.53 -15.99
CA GLY A 6 4.13 -12.10 -16.22
C GLY A 6 2.71 -11.65 -16.53
N LEU A 7 2.03 -11.09 -15.53
CA LEU A 7 0.72 -10.46 -15.74
C LEU A 7 0.91 -9.22 -16.60
N GLN A 8 -0.01 -9.00 -17.51
CA GLN A 8 0.01 -7.81 -18.36
C GLN A 8 -1.14 -6.87 -18.00
N ILE A 9 -0.88 -5.56 -18.04
CA ILE A 9 -1.90 -4.55 -17.83
C ILE A 9 -2.38 -4.06 -19.18
N HIS A 10 -3.70 -4.16 -19.44
CA HIS A 10 -4.37 -3.60 -20.61
C HIS A 10 -5.17 -2.36 -20.20
N VAL A 11 -5.03 -1.28 -20.95
CA VAL A 11 -5.85 -0.08 -20.78
C VAL A 11 -6.96 -0.11 -21.83
N VAL A 12 -8.21 -0.12 -21.37
CA VAL A 12 -9.40 -0.21 -22.21
C VAL A 12 -9.50 1.01 -23.14
N LYS A 13 -9.69 0.74 -24.43
CA LYS A 13 -9.87 1.73 -25.50
C LYS A 13 -11.30 1.71 -26.01
N GLN A 14 -11.69 2.77 -26.71
CA GLN A 14 -12.99 2.82 -27.35
C GLN A 14 -13.15 1.65 -28.35
N GLY A 15 -14.23 0.89 -28.21
CA GLY A 15 -14.53 -0.28 -29.02
C GLY A 15 -13.98 -1.61 -28.46
N ASP A 16 -13.22 -1.58 -27.37
CA ASP A 16 -12.79 -2.81 -26.70
C ASP A 16 -13.98 -3.53 -26.04
N SER A 17 -13.86 -4.84 -26.02
CA SER A 17 -14.71 -5.76 -25.26
C SER A 17 -13.82 -6.82 -24.60
N LEU A 18 -14.28 -7.47 -23.53
CA LEU A 18 -13.50 -8.57 -22.94
C LEU A 18 -13.21 -9.68 -23.96
N TYR A 19 -14.08 -9.91 -24.93
CA TYR A 19 -13.85 -10.91 -26.00
C TYR A 19 -12.71 -10.49 -26.93
N SER A 20 -12.68 -9.22 -27.37
CA SER A 20 -11.59 -8.72 -28.23
C SER A 20 -10.26 -8.70 -27.49
N ILE A 21 -10.27 -8.28 -26.22
CA ILE A 21 -9.08 -8.26 -25.35
C ILE A 21 -8.58 -9.69 -25.11
N ALA A 22 -9.46 -10.62 -24.72
CA ALA A 22 -9.09 -12.02 -24.51
C ALA A 22 -8.48 -12.66 -25.77
N SER A 23 -9.05 -12.37 -26.95
CA SER A 23 -8.51 -12.83 -28.24
C SER A 23 -7.11 -12.26 -28.51
N THR A 24 -6.89 -10.98 -28.19
CA THR A 24 -5.59 -10.30 -28.41
C THR A 24 -4.48 -10.94 -27.58
N TYR A 25 -4.78 -11.31 -26.34
CA TYR A 25 -3.79 -11.86 -25.40
C TYR A 25 -3.78 -13.40 -25.34
N GLY A 26 -4.60 -14.08 -26.15
CA GLY A 26 -4.65 -15.53 -26.14
C GLY A 26 -5.17 -16.14 -24.83
N THR A 27 -6.01 -15.43 -24.12
CA THR A 27 -6.66 -15.86 -22.87
C THR A 27 -8.18 -15.97 -23.04
N THR A 28 -8.94 -16.10 -21.97
CA THR A 28 -10.40 -16.23 -22.03
C THR A 28 -11.11 -15.04 -21.39
N TYR A 29 -12.34 -14.77 -21.84
CA TYR A 29 -13.25 -13.80 -21.24
C TYR A 29 -13.38 -14.01 -19.71
N ASP A 30 -13.64 -15.26 -19.30
CA ASP A 30 -13.83 -15.60 -17.90
C ASP A 30 -12.55 -15.38 -17.05
N ALA A 31 -11.39 -15.68 -17.62
CA ALA A 31 -10.13 -15.44 -16.92
C ALA A 31 -9.90 -13.95 -16.61
N ILE A 32 -10.16 -13.07 -17.58
CA ILE A 32 -10.04 -11.61 -17.37
C ILE A 32 -11.12 -11.12 -16.39
N ASN A 33 -12.35 -11.58 -16.52
CA ASN A 33 -13.46 -11.21 -15.65
C ASN A 33 -13.17 -11.57 -14.19
N VAL A 34 -12.76 -12.80 -13.94
CA VAL A 34 -12.43 -13.31 -12.58
C VAL A 34 -11.23 -12.58 -11.99
N ALA A 35 -10.16 -12.36 -12.78
CA ALA A 35 -8.95 -11.69 -12.32
C ALA A 35 -9.21 -10.25 -11.85
N ASN A 36 -10.13 -9.55 -12.51
CA ASN A 36 -10.43 -8.16 -12.19
C ASN A 36 -11.69 -7.99 -11.34
N GLU A 37 -12.40 -9.07 -11.02
CA GLU A 37 -13.67 -9.08 -10.26
C GLU A 37 -14.65 -8.02 -10.80
N LEU A 38 -14.88 -8.04 -12.13
CA LEU A 38 -15.67 -7.00 -12.79
C LEU A 38 -17.13 -7.06 -12.37
N ASP A 39 -17.67 -5.94 -11.92
CA ASP A 39 -19.08 -5.79 -11.57
C ASP A 39 -19.99 -5.97 -12.81
N ASN A 40 -19.62 -5.38 -13.93
CA ASN A 40 -20.31 -5.55 -15.19
C ASN A 40 -19.31 -5.76 -16.34
N PRO A 41 -18.97 -7.01 -16.67
CA PRO A 41 -17.95 -7.32 -17.67
C PRO A 41 -18.36 -6.96 -19.11
N ASN A 42 -19.63 -6.60 -19.35
CA ASN A 42 -20.13 -6.16 -20.66
C ASN A 42 -20.08 -4.63 -20.84
N GLN A 43 -19.73 -3.89 -19.79
CA GLN A 43 -19.61 -2.43 -19.80
C GLN A 43 -18.25 -2.00 -19.25
N LEU A 44 -17.23 -2.08 -20.11
CA LEU A 44 -15.91 -1.57 -19.79
C LEU A 44 -15.87 -0.05 -19.89
N VAL A 45 -15.09 0.58 -18.99
CA VAL A 45 -14.86 2.04 -19.02
C VAL A 45 -13.61 2.33 -19.84
N VAL A 46 -13.68 3.27 -20.78
CA VAL A 46 -12.49 3.73 -21.51
C VAL A 46 -11.47 4.31 -20.52
N GLY A 47 -10.21 3.88 -20.62
CA GLY A 47 -9.16 4.24 -19.68
C GLY A 47 -9.06 3.35 -18.45
N GLN A 48 -10.03 2.46 -18.19
CA GLN A 48 -9.92 1.44 -17.14
C GLN A 48 -8.72 0.54 -17.38
N SER A 49 -7.94 0.25 -16.34
CA SER A 49 -6.88 -0.75 -16.44
C SER A 49 -7.40 -2.14 -16.06
N LEU A 50 -6.99 -3.15 -16.79
CA LEU A 50 -7.32 -4.56 -16.55
C LEU A 50 -6.04 -5.36 -16.41
N VAL A 51 -5.94 -6.19 -15.38
CA VAL A 51 -4.90 -7.23 -15.29
C VAL A 51 -5.30 -8.38 -16.20
N ILE A 52 -4.40 -8.76 -17.09
CA ILE A 52 -4.61 -9.86 -18.04
C ILE A 52 -3.84 -11.09 -17.54
N PRO A 53 -4.53 -12.13 -17.07
CA PRO A 53 -3.89 -13.38 -16.71
C PRO A 53 -3.46 -14.11 -17.99
N ILE A 54 -2.15 -14.24 -18.19
CA ILE A 54 -1.56 -14.94 -19.33
C ILE A 54 -1.02 -16.28 -18.84
N VAL A 55 -1.35 -17.34 -19.56
CA VAL A 55 -0.78 -18.66 -19.30
C VAL A 55 0.57 -18.76 -20.00
N GLY A 56 1.65 -18.75 -19.22
CA GLY A 56 3.03 -18.83 -19.73
C GLY A 56 3.79 -17.51 -19.62
N GLN A 57 5.08 -17.57 -19.82
CA GLN A 57 6.01 -16.44 -19.71
C GLN A 57 6.04 -15.61 -20.99
N PHE A 58 4.91 -15.10 -21.42
CA PHE A 58 4.81 -14.32 -22.64
C PHE A 58 4.35 -12.89 -22.35
N TYR A 59 5.05 -11.94 -22.97
CA TYR A 59 4.68 -10.54 -22.99
C TYR A 59 4.23 -10.15 -24.39
N PHE A 60 3.13 -9.43 -24.51
CA PHE A 60 2.65 -8.88 -25.75
C PHE A 60 3.04 -7.41 -25.87
N VAL A 61 3.85 -7.10 -26.87
CA VAL A 61 4.40 -5.75 -27.11
C VAL A 61 3.30 -4.71 -27.18
N GLN A 62 3.42 -3.63 -26.41
CA GLN A 62 2.49 -2.52 -26.36
C GLN A 62 2.99 -1.33 -27.20
N PRO A 63 2.10 -0.38 -27.56
CA PRO A 63 2.52 0.85 -28.22
C PRO A 63 3.58 1.60 -27.40
N GLY A 64 4.70 1.95 -28.02
CA GLY A 64 5.82 2.63 -27.38
C GLY A 64 6.87 1.71 -26.74
N ASP A 65 6.64 0.39 -26.72
CA ASP A 65 7.62 -0.56 -26.23
C ASP A 65 8.83 -0.69 -27.21
N SER A 66 9.97 -0.91 -26.60
CA SER A 66 11.19 -1.36 -27.26
C SER A 66 11.73 -2.59 -26.51
N LEU A 67 12.57 -3.38 -27.17
CA LEU A 67 13.22 -4.51 -26.51
C LEU A 67 13.99 -4.06 -25.26
N TYR A 68 14.59 -2.88 -25.30
CA TYR A 68 15.27 -2.29 -24.16
C TYR A 68 14.32 -1.93 -23.01
N SER A 69 13.20 -1.24 -23.30
CA SER A 69 12.23 -0.88 -22.24
C SER A 69 11.59 -2.13 -21.61
N ILE A 70 11.32 -3.17 -22.41
CA ILE A 70 10.82 -4.44 -21.94
C ILE A 70 11.86 -5.16 -21.06
N SER A 71 13.12 -5.20 -21.52
CA SER A 71 14.20 -5.80 -20.74
C SER A 71 14.41 -5.14 -19.37
N GLN A 72 14.30 -3.80 -19.31
CA GLN A 72 14.38 -3.06 -18.05
C GLN A 72 13.19 -3.36 -17.15
N ARG A 73 11.97 -3.39 -17.72
CA ARG A 73 10.74 -3.70 -16.97
C ARG A 73 10.80 -5.06 -16.29
N PHE A 74 11.32 -6.06 -16.99
CA PHE A 74 11.40 -7.43 -16.48
C PHE A 74 12.75 -7.78 -15.84
N GLY A 75 13.70 -6.82 -15.74
CA GLY A 75 15.01 -7.05 -15.14
C GLY A 75 15.87 -8.10 -15.86
N VAL A 76 15.61 -8.36 -17.15
CA VAL A 76 16.35 -9.29 -17.99
C VAL A 76 17.41 -8.57 -18.79
N ASN A 77 18.46 -9.28 -19.16
CA ASN A 77 19.45 -8.75 -20.09
C ASN A 77 18.82 -8.60 -21.49
N VAL A 78 18.99 -7.43 -22.13
CA VAL A 78 18.40 -7.15 -23.44
C VAL A 78 18.91 -8.10 -24.53
N GLN A 79 20.19 -8.52 -24.45
CA GLN A 79 20.77 -9.46 -25.39
C GLN A 79 20.17 -10.84 -25.21
N GLU A 80 20.03 -11.30 -23.98
CA GLU A 80 19.40 -12.59 -23.65
C GLU A 80 17.94 -12.62 -24.09
N LEU A 81 17.20 -11.52 -23.85
CA LEU A 81 15.80 -11.38 -24.31
C LEU A 81 15.70 -11.44 -25.84
N ALA A 82 16.64 -10.83 -26.56
CA ALA A 82 16.70 -10.90 -28.03
C ALA A 82 17.00 -12.33 -28.52
N GLU A 83 18.01 -12.96 -27.95
CA GLU A 83 18.46 -14.30 -28.34
C GLU A 83 17.37 -15.37 -28.12
N ILE A 84 16.72 -15.37 -26.93
CA ILE A 84 15.67 -16.35 -26.62
C ILE A 84 14.41 -16.21 -27.50
N ASN A 85 14.17 -14.99 -28.00
CA ASN A 85 13.06 -14.70 -28.93
C ASN A 85 13.45 -14.76 -30.41
N ASN A 86 14.70 -15.05 -30.72
CA ASN A 86 15.24 -15.08 -32.09
C ASN A 86 15.02 -13.77 -32.86
N ILE A 87 15.22 -12.62 -32.20
CA ILE A 87 15.10 -11.30 -32.79
C ILE A 87 16.40 -10.49 -32.63
N SER A 88 16.59 -9.48 -33.47
CA SER A 88 17.74 -8.57 -33.33
C SER A 88 17.45 -7.52 -32.25
N GLN A 89 18.44 -7.17 -31.41
CA GLN A 89 18.33 -6.15 -30.38
C GLN A 89 17.85 -4.77 -30.92
N ASN A 90 18.18 -4.44 -32.15
CA ASN A 90 17.85 -3.18 -32.78
C ASN A 90 16.61 -3.28 -33.69
N GLN A 91 15.95 -4.41 -33.73
CA GLN A 91 14.75 -4.59 -34.54
C GLN A 91 13.56 -3.87 -33.90
N PRO A 92 12.82 -3.03 -34.64
CA PRO A 92 11.56 -2.48 -34.15
C PRO A 92 10.59 -3.64 -33.83
N LEU A 93 9.94 -3.56 -32.68
CA LEU A 93 8.91 -4.52 -32.28
C LEU A 93 7.54 -4.10 -32.81
N GLU A 94 6.82 -5.03 -33.38
CA GLU A 94 5.41 -4.80 -33.76
C GLU A 94 4.52 -4.91 -32.53
N VAL A 95 3.56 -3.99 -32.40
CA VAL A 95 2.54 -4.04 -31.33
C VAL A 95 1.76 -5.36 -31.43
N GLY A 96 1.62 -6.05 -30.32
CA GLY A 96 1.00 -7.39 -30.27
C GLY A 96 1.98 -8.55 -30.56
N PHE A 97 3.25 -8.26 -30.87
CA PHE A 97 4.25 -9.32 -30.98
C PHE A 97 4.43 -10.01 -29.64
N ARG A 98 4.44 -11.35 -29.63
CA ARG A 98 4.53 -12.17 -28.43
C ARG A 98 5.99 -12.48 -28.12
N LEU A 99 6.53 -11.90 -27.05
CA LEU A 99 7.86 -12.18 -26.53
C LEU A 99 7.79 -13.21 -25.40
N TYR A 100 8.68 -14.18 -25.42
CA TYR A 100 8.96 -15.01 -24.25
C TYR A 100 9.88 -14.24 -23.30
N ILE A 101 9.50 -14.15 -22.02
CA ILE A 101 10.29 -13.54 -20.96
C ILE A 101 10.88 -14.67 -20.12
N PRO A 102 12.24 -14.76 -19.97
CA PRO A 102 12.84 -15.78 -19.13
C PRO A 102 12.44 -15.60 -17.66
N GLU A 103 12.34 -16.71 -16.92
CA GLU A 103 12.08 -16.69 -15.49
C GLU A 103 13.17 -15.93 -14.75
N ILE A 104 12.77 -14.95 -13.95
CA ILE A 104 13.66 -14.24 -13.05
C ILE A 104 13.22 -14.59 -11.63
N PRO A 105 14.16 -14.80 -10.71
CA PRO A 105 13.82 -14.93 -9.30
C PRO A 105 13.14 -13.64 -8.80
N GLU A 106 11.91 -13.75 -8.37
CA GLU A 106 11.19 -12.64 -7.77
C GLU A 106 11.83 -12.25 -6.44
N PRO A 107 12.02 -10.96 -6.17
CA PRO A 107 12.50 -10.51 -4.88
C PRO A 107 11.51 -10.90 -3.77
N THR A 108 12.06 -11.32 -2.63
CA THR A 108 11.25 -11.63 -1.45
C THR A 108 11.04 -10.37 -0.62
N ILE A 109 9.78 -10.03 -0.36
CA ILE A 109 9.40 -8.87 0.45
C ILE A 109 8.50 -9.25 1.62
N GLU A 110 8.33 -8.31 2.56
CA GLU A 110 7.33 -8.38 3.62
C GLU A 110 6.14 -7.49 3.28
N VAL A 111 4.97 -7.94 3.65
CA VAL A 111 3.70 -7.26 3.36
C VAL A 111 2.91 -7.12 4.64
N ASN A 112 2.60 -5.88 5.01
CA ASN A 112 1.67 -5.57 6.09
C ASN A 112 0.35 -5.05 5.54
N ALA A 113 -0.75 -5.33 6.21
CA ALA A 113 -2.01 -4.66 5.98
C ALA A 113 -2.73 -4.36 7.29
N TYR A 114 -3.17 -3.13 7.43
CA TYR A 114 -3.98 -2.70 8.56
C TYR A 114 -5.45 -3.12 8.37
N VAL A 115 -6.09 -3.54 9.47
CA VAL A 115 -7.54 -3.71 9.58
C VAL A 115 -8.05 -2.79 10.67
N GLU A 116 -9.00 -1.92 10.35
CA GLU A 116 -9.56 -0.94 11.27
C GLU A 116 -11.02 -1.27 11.57
N PRO A 117 -11.31 -1.97 12.69
CA PRO A 117 -12.67 -2.16 13.15
C PRO A 117 -13.29 -0.83 13.59
N THR A 118 -14.49 -0.55 13.13
CA THR A 118 -15.28 0.60 13.58
C THR A 118 -16.33 0.15 14.60
N GLY A 119 -16.28 0.71 15.81
CA GLY A 119 -17.20 0.32 16.91
C GLY A 119 -16.68 -0.85 17.75
N ASN A 120 -17.60 -1.62 18.33
CA ASN A 120 -17.29 -2.66 19.34
C ASN A 120 -17.11 -4.07 18.76
N THR A 121 -17.29 -4.24 17.46
CA THR A 121 -17.19 -5.55 16.77
C THR A 121 -16.55 -5.37 15.41
N VAL A 122 -15.89 -6.41 14.91
CA VAL A 122 -15.42 -6.46 13.54
C VAL A 122 -16.61 -6.73 12.61
N SER A 123 -16.78 -5.94 11.56
CA SER A 123 -17.81 -6.20 10.55
C SER A 123 -17.47 -7.45 9.73
N GLU A 124 -18.51 -8.15 9.26
CA GLU A 124 -18.34 -9.30 8.38
C GLU A 124 -17.56 -8.96 7.11
N THR A 125 -17.82 -7.79 6.53
CA THR A 125 -17.08 -7.31 5.35
C THR A 125 -15.58 -7.16 5.62
N LEU A 126 -15.18 -6.60 6.76
CA LEU A 126 -13.79 -6.43 7.13
C LEU A 126 -13.12 -7.78 7.42
N GLU A 127 -13.83 -8.69 8.13
CA GLU A 127 -13.32 -10.04 8.41
C GLU A 127 -13.13 -10.86 7.13
N ASN A 128 -14.09 -10.80 6.21
CA ASN A 128 -13.99 -11.45 4.90
C ASN A 128 -12.84 -10.86 4.07
N SER A 129 -12.64 -9.55 4.12
CA SER A 129 -11.50 -8.91 3.47
C SER A 129 -10.17 -9.37 4.04
N ALA A 130 -10.06 -9.46 5.37
CA ALA A 130 -8.87 -10.00 6.03
C ALA A 130 -8.61 -11.46 5.63
N GLN A 131 -9.64 -12.32 5.67
CA GLN A 131 -9.55 -13.73 5.29
C GLN A 131 -9.12 -13.91 3.84
N LYS A 132 -9.69 -13.12 2.92
CA LYS A 132 -9.38 -13.18 1.47
C LYS A 132 -7.93 -12.79 1.20
N ASN A 133 -7.42 -11.79 1.89
CA ASN A 133 -6.11 -11.20 1.59
C ASN A 133 -4.96 -11.70 2.49
N ALA A 134 -5.26 -12.42 3.58
CA ALA A 134 -4.25 -12.99 4.48
C ALA A 134 -3.20 -13.90 3.78
N PRO A 135 -3.51 -14.64 2.70
CA PRO A 135 -2.49 -15.38 1.94
C PRO A 135 -1.34 -14.51 1.42
N TYR A 136 -1.58 -13.23 1.16
CA TYR A 136 -0.61 -12.26 0.64
C TYR A 136 0.12 -11.47 1.72
N LEU A 137 -0.12 -11.75 3.01
CA LEU A 137 0.43 -10.97 4.12
C LEU A 137 1.57 -11.67 4.85
N THR A 138 2.54 -10.88 5.30
CA THR A 138 3.49 -11.22 6.36
C THR A 138 2.89 -10.85 7.72
N TYR A 139 2.29 -9.66 7.79
CA TYR A 139 1.66 -9.10 8.99
C TYR A 139 0.20 -8.72 8.73
N LEU A 140 -0.67 -9.05 9.69
CA LEU A 140 -2.02 -8.52 9.81
C LEU A 140 -2.05 -7.60 11.03
N ALA A 141 -2.39 -6.34 10.84
CA ALA A 141 -2.25 -5.29 11.83
C ALA A 141 -3.61 -4.72 12.28
N PRO A 142 -4.22 -5.25 13.37
CA PRO A 142 -5.43 -4.66 13.93
C PRO A 142 -5.17 -3.25 14.44
N PHE A 143 -5.79 -2.27 13.85
CA PHE A 143 -5.68 -0.87 14.20
C PHE A 143 -6.87 -0.47 15.07
N ASN A 144 -6.75 -0.03 16.35
CA ASN A 144 -5.49 0.14 17.05
C ASN A 144 -5.65 -0.10 18.55
N TYR A 145 -4.54 -0.38 19.23
CA TYR A 145 -4.47 -0.35 20.69
C TYR A 145 -4.17 1.08 21.13
N ARG A 146 -5.16 1.75 21.73
CA ARG A 146 -5.04 3.11 22.23
C ARG A 146 -4.43 3.11 23.63
N ILE A 147 -3.52 4.05 23.88
CA ILE A 147 -2.89 4.20 25.20
C ILE A 147 -3.77 5.09 26.08
N THR A 148 -3.89 4.76 27.37
CA THR A 148 -4.43 5.68 28.36
C THR A 148 -3.33 6.57 28.97
N ARG A 149 -3.72 7.63 29.67
CA ARG A 149 -2.78 8.53 30.36
C ARG A 149 -2.00 7.87 31.50
N GLU A 150 -2.44 6.67 31.94
CA GLU A 150 -1.80 5.82 32.95
C GLU A 150 -0.89 4.74 32.33
N GLY A 151 -0.84 4.62 31.00
CA GLY A 151 -0.07 3.61 30.28
C GLY A 151 -0.79 2.25 30.12
N GLU A 152 -2.11 2.23 30.27
CA GLU A 152 -2.91 1.05 29.96
C GLU A 152 -3.26 0.99 28.46
N LEU A 153 -3.68 -0.17 27.98
CA LEU A 153 -4.09 -0.38 26.58
C LEU A 153 -5.59 -0.61 26.48
N ILE A 154 -6.23 0.11 25.59
CA ILE A 154 -7.61 -0.13 25.16
C ILE A 154 -7.56 -0.86 23.83
N ALA A 155 -7.89 -2.16 23.85
CA ALA A 155 -7.82 -3.02 22.68
C ALA A 155 -8.97 -2.76 21.69
N PRO A 156 -8.71 -2.87 20.37
CA PRO A 156 -9.77 -2.98 19.39
C PRO A 156 -10.44 -4.36 19.44
N PRO A 157 -11.63 -4.51 18.86
CA PRO A 157 -12.18 -5.85 18.66
C PRO A 157 -11.31 -6.64 17.67
N LEU A 158 -11.00 -7.90 17.99
CA LEU A 158 -10.12 -8.74 17.19
C LEU A 158 -10.87 -9.86 16.46
N ASN A 159 -12.02 -10.30 16.97
CA ASN A 159 -12.79 -11.44 16.44
C ASN A 159 -11.86 -12.58 16.01
N ASN A 160 -11.84 -12.92 14.72
CA ASN A 160 -11.08 -14.04 14.17
C ASN A 160 -9.70 -13.64 13.59
N PHE A 161 -9.22 -12.41 13.74
CA PHE A 161 -7.97 -11.97 13.11
C PHE A 161 -6.76 -12.82 13.50
N ALA A 162 -6.69 -13.28 14.76
CA ALA A 162 -5.59 -14.15 15.19
C ALA A 162 -5.58 -15.50 14.45
N SER A 163 -6.74 -16.13 14.32
CA SER A 163 -6.87 -17.39 13.59
C SER A 163 -6.69 -17.20 12.07
N ILE A 164 -7.18 -16.10 11.52
CA ILE A 164 -6.97 -15.74 10.09
C ILE A 164 -5.48 -15.61 9.80
N ALA A 165 -4.73 -14.88 10.61
CA ALA A 165 -3.30 -14.74 10.45
C ALA A 165 -2.59 -16.11 10.55
N ALA A 166 -2.83 -16.86 11.62
CA ALA A 166 -2.19 -18.16 11.86
C ALA A 166 -2.46 -19.17 10.74
N ASN A 167 -3.70 -19.27 10.25
CA ASN A 167 -4.08 -20.18 9.16
C ASN A 167 -3.39 -19.86 7.82
N ASN A 168 -2.86 -18.66 7.67
CA ASN A 168 -2.18 -18.20 6.45
C ASN A 168 -0.67 -17.97 6.65
N ASN A 169 -0.08 -18.47 7.75
CA ASN A 169 1.32 -18.27 8.10
C ASN A 169 1.72 -16.78 8.13
N ALA A 170 0.78 -15.91 8.43
CA ALA A 170 1.02 -14.51 8.73
C ALA A 170 1.09 -14.31 10.26
N THR A 171 1.73 -13.24 10.69
CA THR A 171 1.77 -12.87 12.11
C THR A 171 0.88 -11.66 12.40
N LEU A 172 0.46 -11.54 13.66
CA LEU A 172 -0.21 -10.32 14.11
C LEU A 172 0.81 -9.24 14.47
N MET A 173 0.52 -8.01 14.07
CA MET A 173 1.25 -6.80 14.45
C MET A 173 0.40 -6.01 15.45
N LEU A 174 0.95 -5.75 16.65
CA LEU A 174 0.29 -4.97 17.69
C LEU A 174 0.53 -3.47 17.42
N VAL A 175 -0.46 -2.78 16.92
CA VAL A 175 -0.38 -1.34 16.60
C VAL A 175 -0.77 -0.52 17.82
N VAL A 176 0.17 0.27 18.33
CA VAL A 176 0.02 1.11 19.53
C VAL A 176 0.01 2.57 19.10
N THR A 177 -1.03 3.32 19.48
CA THR A 177 -1.21 4.71 19.04
C THR A 177 -1.43 5.66 20.20
N ASN A 178 -1.10 6.94 20.01
CA ASN A 178 -1.48 8.04 20.90
C ASN A 178 -2.84 8.67 20.53
N LEU A 179 -3.77 7.84 20.01
CA LEU A 179 -5.15 8.27 19.71
C LEU A 179 -5.97 8.47 20.99
N GLU A 180 -6.53 9.67 21.14
CA GLU A 180 -7.43 10.06 22.24
C GLU A 180 -8.63 10.79 21.64
N GLU A 181 -9.85 10.42 22.03
CA GLU A 181 -11.10 11.05 21.54
C GLU A 181 -11.24 11.11 20.00
N GLY A 182 -10.69 10.14 19.30
CA GLY A 182 -10.82 10.01 17.84
C GLY A 182 -9.77 10.77 17.01
N ALA A 183 -8.77 11.39 17.67
CA ALA A 183 -7.64 12.05 17.01
C ALA A 183 -6.31 11.70 17.68
N PHE A 184 -5.20 11.85 16.97
CA PHE A 184 -3.87 11.77 17.57
C PHE A 184 -3.65 12.95 18.53
N SER A 185 -3.27 12.63 19.77
CA SER A 185 -3.15 13.61 20.86
C SER A 185 -1.68 13.93 21.15
N ALA A 186 -1.28 15.16 20.83
CA ALA A 186 0.05 15.68 21.18
C ALA A 186 0.27 15.63 22.70
N GLU A 187 -0.74 15.97 23.50
CA GLU A 187 -0.66 15.99 24.96
C GLU A 187 -0.52 14.56 25.54
N LEU A 188 -1.28 13.58 25.03
CA LEU A 188 -1.11 12.18 25.44
C LEU A 188 0.30 11.70 25.09
N GLY A 189 0.77 11.99 23.87
CA GLY A 189 2.15 11.68 23.46
C GLY A 189 3.17 12.26 24.41
N ARG A 190 3.07 13.56 24.75
CA ARG A 190 3.94 14.23 25.71
C ARG A 190 3.92 13.54 27.09
N ILE A 191 2.74 13.23 27.64
CA ILE A 191 2.59 12.56 28.94
C ILE A 191 3.34 11.22 28.96
N ILE A 192 3.15 10.40 27.95
CA ILE A 192 3.80 9.08 27.83
C ILE A 192 5.31 9.24 27.71
N LEU A 193 5.78 10.12 26.81
CA LEU A 193 7.20 10.24 26.49
C LEU A 193 8.04 10.89 27.60
N THR A 194 7.43 11.67 28.49
CA THR A 194 8.14 12.37 29.58
C THR A 194 7.99 11.72 30.95
N ASN A 195 7.23 10.61 31.09
CA ASN A 195 6.98 9.96 32.37
C ASN A 195 7.45 8.51 32.40
N GLU A 196 8.56 8.25 33.09
CA GLU A 196 9.16 6.92 33.14
C GLU A 196 8.26 5.84 33.77
N THR A 197 7.45 6.19 34.77
CA THR A 197 6.52 5.23 35.40
C THR A 197 5.45 4.80 34.42
N ILE A 198 4.88 5.74 33.66
CA ILE A 198 3.87 5.47 32.64
C ILE A 198 4.48 4.63 31.51
N GLN A 199 5.67 4.94 31.04
CA GLN A 199 6.38 4.13 30.04
C GLN A 199 6.58 2.68 30.51
N ASN A 200 6.97 2.48 31.78
CA ASN A 200 7.16 1.14 32.32
C ASN A 200 5.84 0.36 32.38
N ASN A 201 4.74 1.00 32.79
CA ASN A 201 3.42 0.41 32.78
C ASN A 201 3.00 0.03 31.34
N LEU A 202 3.13 0.96 30.40
CA LEU A 202 2.80 0.74 29.00
C LEU A 202 3.56 -0.46 28.41
N LEU A 203 4.89 -0.51 28.61
CA LEU A 203 5.72 -1.59 28.06
C LEU A 203 5.42 -2.94 28.72
N ASN A 204 5.05 -2.98 30.00
CA ASN A 204 4.56 -4.19 30.68
C ASN A 204 3.26 -4.68 30.00
N ASN A 205 2.28 -3.79 29.84
CA ASN A 205 0.99 -4.11 29.24
C ASN A 205 1.12 -4.55 27.78
N ILE A 206 2.01 -3.92 27.00
CA ILE A 206 2.32 -4.32 25.62
C ILE A 206 2.87 -5.74 25.59
N ILE A 207 3.88 -6.06 26.40
CA ILE A 207 4.52 -7.38 26.42
C ILE A 207 3.52 -8.45 26.85
N GLU A 208 2.74 -8.20 27.92
CA GLU A 208 1.72 -9.11 28.38
C GLU A 208 0.66 -9.36 27.31
N THR A 209 0.12 -8.32 26.69
CA THR A 209 -0.85 -8.41 25.60
C THR A 209 -0.29 -9.20 24.42
N ALA A 210 0.95 -8.90 24.01
CA ALA A 210 1.59 -9.58 22.89
C ALA A 210 1.75 -11.09 23.16
N GLN A 211 2.15 -11.48 24.37
CA GLN A 211 2.30 -12.89 24.76
C GLN A 211 0.97 -13.62 24.86
N GLN A 212 -0.07 -12.98 25.42
CA GLN A 212 -1.40 -13.59 25.58
C GLN A 212 -2.10 -13.85 24.26
N ILE A 213 -1.98 -12.94 23.29
CA ILE A 213 -2.71 -12.99 22.00
C ILE A 213 -1.85 -13.62 20.90
N GLY A 214 -0.53 -13.57 21.04
CA GLY A 214 0.42 -14.12 20.05
C GLY A 214 0.92 -13.11 19.02
N PHE A 215 0.94 -11.82 19.35
CA PHE A 215 1.61 -10.82 18.52
C PHE A 215 3.11 -11.09 18.44
N ARG A 216 3.72 -10.78 17.29
CA ARG A 216 5.16 -10.96 17.04
C ARG A 216 5.89 -9.67 16.75
N ASP A 217 5.18 -8.63 16.36
CA ASP A 217 5.68 -7.29 16.13
C ASP A 217 4.87 -6.29 16.97
N VAL A 218 5.54 -5.30 17.53
CA VAL A 218 4.94 -4.13 18.20
C VAL A 218 5.24 -2.91 17.35
N HIS A 219 4.19 -2.31 16.83
CA HIS A 219 4.25 -1.19 15.91
C HIS A 219 3.80 0.10 16.60
N PHE A 220 4.71 1.04 16.80
CA PHE A 220 4.37 2.35 17.35
C PHE A 220 3.99 3.31 16.23
N ASP A 221 2.75 3.75 16.26
CA ASP A 221 2.19 4.74 15.37
C ASP A 221 1.77 5.97 16.19
N PHE A 222 2.78 6.74 16.58
CA PHE A 222 2.61 7.98 17.34
C PHE A 222 2.74 9.16 16.40
N GLU A 223 1.66 9.92 16.27
CA GLU A 223 1.60 11.04 15.33
C GLU A 223 1.31 12.37 16.05
N PHE A 224 1.62 13.47 15.37
CA PHE A 224 1.39 14.84 15.87
C PHE A 224 2.01 15.10 17.23
N LEU A 225 3.17 14.48 17.49
CA LEU A 225 3.94 14.70 18.71
C LEU A 225 4.53 16.12 18.72
N PRO A 226 4.61 16.79 19.89
CA PRO A 226 5.28 18.07 19.98
C PRO A 226 6.75 17.97 19.51
N PRO A 227 7.23 18.93 18.70
CA PRO A 227 8.61 18.91 18.17
C PRO A 227 9.68 18.81 19.26
N GLU A 228 9.47 19.43 20.41
CA GLU A 228 10.36 19.38 21.57
C GLU A 228 10.50 17.97 22.17
N ASN A 229 9.52 17.08 21.93
CA ASN A 229 9.56 15.69 22.41
C ASN A 229 10.21 14.72 21.42
N ARG A 230 10.85 15.19 20.36
CA ARG A 230 11.56 14.34 19.38
C ARG A 230 12.57 13.40 20.05
N GLU A 231 13.44 13.94 20.93
CA GLU A 231 14.44 13.12 21.61
C GLU A 231 13.83 12.26 22.72
N ASP A 232 12.76 12.70 23.37
CA ASP A 232 12.00 11.87 24.30
C ASP A 232 11.41 10.65 23.60
N TYR A 233 10.93 10.81 22.36
CA TYR A 233 10.43 9.71 21.55
C TYR A 233 11.56 8.74 21.17
N ASN A 234 12.69 9.24 20.71
CA ASN A 234 13.87 8.41 20.42
C ASN A 234 14.31 7.61 21.67
N ASN A 235 14.35 8.24 22.86
CA ASN A 235 14.71 7.58 24.12
C ASN A 235 13.68 6.52 24.54
N PHE A 236 12.39 6.82 24.40
CA PHE A 236 11.34 5.83 24.62
C PHE A 236 11.50 4.61 23.70
N LEU A 237 11.76 4.83 22.42
CA LEU A 237 11.96 3.74 21.45
C LEU A 237 13.19 2.88 21.78
N ARG A 238 14.32 3.48 22.23
CA ARG A 238 15.50 2.72 22.70
C ARG A 238 15.14 1.80 23.87
N LYS A 239 14.42 2.35 24.86
CA LYS A 239 13.93 1.59 26.03
C LYS A 239 12.94 0.48 25.61
N ALA A 240 12.01 0.80 24.73
CA ALA A 240 11.05 -0.16 24.20
C ALA A 240 11.76 -1.29 23.44
N LYS A 241 12.73 -0.95 22.57
CA LYS A 241 13.50 -1.92 21.78
C LYS A 241 14.23 -2.93 22.65
N GLU A 242 14.91 -2.47 23.71
CA GLU A 242 15.62 -3.34 24.66
C GLU A 242 14.65 -4.34 25.30
N ARG A 243 13.51 -3.86 25.80
CA ARG A 243 12.51 -4.71 26.49
C ARG A 243 11.79 -5.68 25.55
N LEU A 244 11.37 -5.20 24.39
CA LEU A 244 10.66 -6.01 23.38
C LEU A 244 11.59 -7.10 22.82
N SER A 245 12.84 -6.76 22.53
CA SER A 245 13.83 -7.75 22.06
C SER A 245 14.07 -8.83 23.09
N THR A 246 14.14 -8.49 24.39
CA THR A 246 14.25 -9.47 25.49
C THR A 246 13.03 -10.39 25.56
N ALA A 247 11.85 -9.89 25.20
CA ALA A 247 10.61 -10.68 25.10
C ALA A 247 10.47 -11.46 23.79
N GLY A 248 11.43 -11.37 22.87
CA GLY A 248 11.41 -12.05 21.56
C GLY A 248 10.47 -11.38 20.53
N LEU A 249 10.17 -10.10 20.73
CA LEU A 249 9.28 -9.32 19.87
C LEU A 249 10.08 -8.40 18.94
N LEU A 250 9.63 -8.25 17.70
CA LEU A 250 10.09 -7.21 16.80
C LEU A 250 9.46 -5.86 17.19
N MET A 251 10.14 -4.78 16.81
CA MET A 251 9.64 -3.42 16.98
C MET A 251 9.73 -2.64 15.68
N SER A 252 8.62 -2.05 15.28
CA SER A 252 8.54 -1.17 14.12
C SER A 252 7.85 0.16 14.46
N THR A 253 7.99 1.15 13.58
CA THR A 253 7.38 2.47 13.76
C THR A 253 6.78 2.98 12.45
N ALA A 254 5.70 3.75 12.53
CA ALA A 254 5.18 4.55 11.42
C ALA A 254 5.87 5.93 11.42
N LEU A 255 6.20 6.42 10.22
CA LEU A 255 6.86 7.70 10.01
C LEU A 255 6.09 8.56 9.01
N ALA A 256 5.86 9.82 9.37
CA ALA A 256 5.31 10.82 8.47
C ALA A 256 6.24 11.03 7.25
N PRO A 257 5.68 11.36 6.07
CA PRO A 257 6.44 11.42 4.83
C PRO A 257 7.33 12.67 4.75
N LYS A 258 8.60 12.53 5.13
CA LYS A 258 9.60 13.62 5.12
C LYS A 258 10.54 13.49 3.91
N THR A 259 10.99 14.66 3.43
CA THR A 259 12.00 14.78 2.36
C THR A 259 13.30 15.43 2.86
N SER A 260 13.36 15.84 4.14
CA SER A 260 14.56 16.35 4.79
C SER A 260 14.50 16.22 6.30
N ALA A 261 15.66 16.27 6.95
CA ALA A 261 15.76 16.25 8.41
C ALA A 261 15.11 17.48 9.06
N THR A 262 15.10 18.60 8.36
CA THR A 262 14.61 19.91 8.85
C THR A 262 13.22 20.25 8.36
N GLN A 263 12.48 19.29 7.83
CA GLN A 263 11.08 19.53 7.40
C GLN A 263 10.23 19.92 8.59
N GLU A 264 9.62 21.11 8.53
CA GLU A 264 8.79 21.70 9.57
C GLU A 264 7.33 21.23 9.46
N GLY A 265 6.62 21.19 10.57
CA GLY A 265 5.22 20.87 10.69
C GLY A 265 4.93 19.86 11.80
N GLU A 266 3.78 20.01 12.43
CA GLU A 266 3.37 19.20 13.59
C GLU A 266 3.36 17.68 13.33
N TRP A 267 3.13 17.27 12.10
CA TRP A 267 3.15 15.85 11.73
C TRP A 267 4.57 15.30 11.56
N TYR A 268 5.56 16.14 11.25
CA TYR A 268 6.88 15.73 10.76
C TYR A 268 8.01 15.84 11.78
N GLU A 269 8.00 16.90 12.60
CA GLU A 269 9.19 17.34 13.31
C GLU A 269 9.69 16.36 14.39
N ALA A 270 8.76 15.65 15.05
CA ALA A 270 9.13 14.66 16.06
C ALA A 270 9.57 13.31 15.47
N HIS A 271 9.40 13.09 14.17
CA HIS A 271 9.84 11.87 13.51
C HIS A 271 11.29 11.98 13.02
N ASP A 272 12.19 11.33 13.75
CA ASP A 272 13.63 11.27 13.46
C ASP A 272 13.98 10.03 12.65
N TYR A 273 14.12 10.17 11.32
CA TYR A 273 14.38 9.04 10.44
C TYR A 273 15.67 8.30 10.79
N ALA A 274 16.75 9.03 11.10
CA ALA A 274 18.03 8.43 11.47
C ALA A 274 17.91 7.59 12.74
N ALA A 275 17.31 8.17 13.80
CA ALA A 275 17.14 7.48 15.09
C ALA A 275 16.19 6.26 14.95
N HIS A 276 15.04 6.41 14.27
CA HIS A 276 14.13 5.29 14.06
C HIS A 276 14.76 4.18 13.22
N GLY A 277 15.53 4.55 12.18
CA GLY A 277 16.29 3.61 11.35
C GLY A 277 17.36 2.85 12.12
N GLU A 278 18.01 3.49 13.13
CA GLU A 278 18.96 2.83 14.02
C GLU A 278 18.27 1.86 14.98
N ILE A 279 17.19 2.32 15.65
CA ILE A 279 16.57 1.65 16.78
C ILE A 279 15.60 0.55 16.37
N ALA A 280 14.69 0.82 15.43
CA ALA A 280 13.64 -0.10 15.03
C ALA A 280 14.16 -1.27 14.16
N ASP A 281 13.47 -2.39 14.16
CA ASP A 281 13.75 -3.48 13.21
C ASP A 281 13.40 -3.07 11.79
N PHE A 282 12.32 -2.30 11.62
CA PHE A 282 11.94 -1.66 10.37
C PHE A 282 10.99 -0.48 10.63
N VAL A 283 10.75 0.30 9.58
CA VAL A 283 9.84 1.43 9.60
C VAL A 283 8.82 1.33 8.47
N VAL A 284 7.65 1.89 8.66
CA VAL A 284 6.64 2.11 7.63
C VAL A 284 6.62 3.61 7.32
N LEU A 285 6.95 3.98 6.09
CA LEU A 285 6.79 5.35 5.62
C LEU A 285 5.33 5.56 5.20
N MET A 286 4.63 6.53 5.78
CA MET A 286 3.23 6.83 5.44
C MET A 286 3.14 7.63 4.14
N THR A 287 3.55 7.03 3.03
CA THR A 287 3.66 7.64 1.69
C THR A 287 2.31 7.73 0.98
N TYR A 288 1.33 8.33 1.63
CA TYR A 288 -0.02 8.61 1.16
C TYR A 288 -0.57 9.89 1.81
N GLU A 289 -1.79 10.28 1.48
CA GLU A 289 -2.49 11.50 1.96
C GLU A 289 -1.86 12.82 1.44
N TRP A 290 -1.16 12.83 0.27
CA TRP A 290 -0.92 14.09 -0.41
C TRP A 290 -2.23 14.71 -0.85
N GLY A 291 -3.07 13.97 -1.59
CA GLY A 291 -4.49 14.27 -1.73
C GLY A 291 -5.24 13.66 -0.55
N TYR A 292 -5.58 14.45 0.45
CA TYR A 292 -6.38 14.00 1.59
C TYR A 292 -7.79 14.58 1.53
N SER A 293 -8.73 13.95 2.21
CA SER A 293 -10.17 14.30 2.09
C SER A 293 -10.51 15.74 2.43
N GLY A 294 -9.78 16.40 3.31
CA GLY A 294 -9.98 17.81 3.71
C GLY A 294 -9.16 18.82 2.90
N GLY A 295 -8.35 18.36 1.95
CA GLY A 295 -7.51 19.18 1.07
C GLY A 295 -8.05 19.33 -0.35
N PRO A 296 -7.34 20.04 -1.22
CA PRO A 296 -7.67 20.11 -2.63
C PRO A 296 -7.51 18.76 -3.32
N ALA A 297 -8.28 18.54 -4.40
CA ALA A 297 -8.23 17.31 -5.17
C ALA A 297 -6.86 17.07 -5.80
N MET A 298 -6.28 15.92 -5.55
CA MET A 298 -5.04 15.42 -6.18
C MET A 298 -4.84 13.94 -5.86
N ALA A 299 -3.87 13.29 -6.52
CA ALA A 299 -3.52 11.91 -6.23
C ALA A 299 -3.18 11.71 -4.74
N VAL A 300 -3.71 10.63 -4.15
CA VAL A 300 -3.46 10.29 -2.73
C VAL A 300 -2.01 9.93 -2.49
N SER A 301 -1.39 9.19 -3.43
CA SER A 301 0.00 8.72 -3.33
C SER A 301 0.73 8.91 -4.67
N PRO A 302 1.00 10.17 -5.10
CA PRO A 302 1.68 10.45 -6.35
C PRO A 302 3.12 9.94 -6.32
N ILE A 303 3.58 9.31 -7.42
CA ILE A 303 4.85 8.57 -7.44
C ILE A 303 6.08 9.43 -7.15
N ASN A 304 6.11 10.68 -7.64
CA ASN A 304 7.27 11.56 -7.46
C ASN A 304 7.49 11.94 -5.99
N PRO A 305 6.50 12.50 -5.25
CA PRO A 305 6.66 12.74 -3.81
C PRO A 305 6.95 11.46 -3.01
N VAL A 306 6.36 10.30 -3.40
CA VAL A 306 6.67 9.02 -2.77
C VAL A 306 8.15 8.68 -2.93
N ARG A 307 8.69 8.81 -4.15
CA ARG A 307 10.12 8.60 -4.43
C ARG A 307 11.00 9.53 -3.59
N ASP A 308 10.70 10.82 -3.55
CA ASP A 308 11.47 11.81 -2.79
C ASP A 308 11.57 11.43 -1.30
N VAL A 309 10.47 10.98 -0.71
CA VAL A 309 10.44 10.52 0.69
C VAL A 309 11.30 9.28 0.88
N VAL A 310 11.19 8.29 -0.01
CA VAL A 310 11.98 7.05 0.09
C VAL A 310 13.47 7.33 -0.14
N GLU A 311 13.83 8.16 -1.11
CA GLU A 311 15.22 8.54 -1.38
C GLU A 311 15.83 9.29 -0.19
N TYR A 312 15.07 10.19 0.46
CA TYR A 312 15.51 10.78 1.72
C TYR A 312 15.69 9.72 2.82
N ALA A 313 14.74 8.81 3.00
CA ALA A 313 14.85 7.75 4.00
C ALA A 313 16.11 6.87 3.79
N LEU A 314 16.48 6.61 2.53
CA LEU A 314 17.69 5.86 2.17
C LEU A 314 19.00 6.59 2.52
N THR A 315 18.97 7.90 2.74
CA THR A 315 20.13 8.63 3.30
C THR A 315 20.29 8.42 4.80
N GLU A 316 19.23 8.04 5.49
CA GLU A 316 19.16 7.92 6.96
C GLU A 316 19.20 6.47 7.45
N MET A 317 18.75 5.50 6.61
CA MET A 317 18.68 4.09 6.99
C MET A 317 18.80 3.15 5.80
N PRO A 318 19.20 1.88 6.01
CA PRO A 318 19.30 0.89 4.94
C PRO A 318 17.92 0.46 4.41
N SER A 319 17.87 0.12 3.11
CA SER A 319 16.63 -0.18 2.37
C SER A 319 15.83 -1.36 2.95
N GLU A 320 16.52 -2.34 3.51
CA GLU A 320 15.92 -3.51 4.16
C GLU A 320 15.16 -3.21 5.46
N LYS A 321 15.22 -1.95 5.93
CA LYS A 321 14.41 -1.47 7.04
C LYS A 321 13.17 -0.68 6.61
N ILE A 322 13.00 -0.39 5.33
CA ILE A 322 11.95 0.51 4.83
C ILE A 322 10.81 -0.29 4.21
N MET A 323 9.60 -0.12 4.72
CA MET A 323 8.36 -0.53 4.07
C MET A 323 7.65 0.69 3.48
N LEU A 324 7.26 0.59 2.21
CA LEU A 324 6.50 1.62 1.52
C LEU A 324 5.05 1.60 1.98
N GLY A 325 4.52 2.71 2.49
CA GLY A 325 3.10 2.85 2.80
C GLY A 325 2.28 3.07 1.53
N GLN A 326 1.17 2.36 1.39
CA GLN A 326 0.28 2.42 0.22
C GLN A 326 -1.18 2.45 0.64
N ASN A 327 -1.94 3.41 0.12
CA ASN A 327 -3.39 3.48 0.28
C ASN A 327 -4.11 2.45 -0.61
N LEU A 328 -5.23 1.91 -0.11
CA LEU A 328 -6.17 1.05 -0.89
C LEU A 328 -7.49 1.76 -1.17
N TYR A 329 -7.49 3.08 -1.26
CA TYR A 329 -8.66 3.94 -1.47
C TYR A 329 -8.32 5.10 -2.39
N GLY A 330 -9.36 5.79 -2.83
CA GLY A 330 -9.31 7.08 -3.46
C GLY A 330 -10.31 8.02 -2.82
N TYR A 331 -10.44 9.21 -3.38
CA TYR A 331 -11.39 10.21 -2.92
C TYR A 331 -12.17 10.82 -4.09
N ASP A 332 -13.40 11.21 -3.79
CA ASP A 332 -14.31 11.95 -4.66
C ASP A 332 -14.55 13.34 -4.04
N TRP A 333 -13.99 14.37 -4.65
CA TRP A 333 -14.10 15.76 -4.22
C TRP A 333 -15.21 16.48 -4.97
N THR A 334 -16.09 17.17 -4.24
CA THR A 334 -17.01 18.15 -4.82
C THR A 334 -16.27 19.46 -5.10
N LEU A 335 -16.40 20.00 -6.31
CA LEU A 335 -15.74 21.24 -6.73
C LEU A 335 -16.69 22.44 -6.73
N PRO A 336 -16.19 23.67 -6.49
CA PRO A 336 -14.80 24.02 -6.19
C PRO A 336 -14.40 23.61 -4.77
N TYR A 337 -13.13 23.28 -4.55
CA TYR A 337 -12.59 23.06 -3.21
C TYR A 337 -12.77 24.31 -2.34
N VAL A 338 -13.24 24.12 -1.11
CA VAL A 338 -13.40 25.17 -0.09
C VAL A 338 -12.65 24.73 1.17
N ALA A 339 -11.65 25.49 1.58
CA ALA A 339 -10.90 25.20 2.80
C ALA A 339 -11.81 25.19 4.03
N GLY A 340 -11.78 24.12 4.83
CA GLY A 340 -12.68 23.90 5.96
C GLY A 340 -14.11 23.54 5.58
N GLY A 341 -14.37 23.27 4.31
CA GLY A 341 -15.65 22.81 3.79
C GLY A 341 -15.90 21.31 3.99
N GLU A 342 -16.73 20.76 3.14
CA GLU A 342 -17.06 19.32 3.18
C GLU A 342 -15.84 18.46 2.82
N TYR A 343 -15.66 17.36 3.55
CA TYR A 343 -14.61 16.39 3.26
C TYR A 343 -14.96 15.54 2.04
N ALA A 344 -13.96 15.25 1.20
CA ALA A 344 -14.11 14.34 0.10
C ALA A 344 -14.53 12.95 0.57
N LYS A 345 -15.35 12.29 -0.25
CA LYS A 345 -15.88 10.96 0.05
C LYS A 345 -14.85 9.88 -0.34
N ALA A 346 -14.49 9.06 0.63
CA ALA A 346 -13.63 7.91 0.37
C ALA A 346 -14.37 6.82 -0.44
N LEU A 347 -13.65 6.19 -1.39
CA LEU A 347 -14.15 5.08 -2.19
C LEU A 347 -13.02 4.07 -2.48
N SER A 348 -13.40 2.81 -2.72
CA SER A 348 -12.44 1.81 -3.17
C SER A 348 -12.07 2.02 -4.65
N PRO A 349 -10.92 1.52 -5.12
CA PRO A 349 -10.59 1.51 -6.54
C PRO A 349 -11.69 0.93 -7.42
N GLN A 350 -12.35 -0.13 -6.96
CA GLN A 350 -13.45 -0.74 -7.70
C GLN A 350 -14.70 0.14 -7.73
N GLN A 351 -15.02 0.83 -6.64
CA GLN A 351 -16.12 1.81 -6.60
C GLN A 351 -15.85 3.00 -7.52
N ALA A 352 -14.58 3.44 -7.66
CA ALA A 352 -14.23 4.51 -8.60
C ALA A 352 -14.51 4.11 -10.06
N ILE A 353 -14.20 2.87 -10.44
CA ILE A 353 -14.50 2.36 -11.79
C ILE A 353 -16.01 2.26 -12.02
N ILE A 354 -16.77 1.78 -11.03
CA ILE A 354 -18.23 1.72 -11.07
C ILE A 354 -18.82 3.11 -11.24
N LEU A 355 -18.35 4.09 -10.46
CA LEU A 355 -18.78 5.48 -10.55
C LEU A 355 -18.50 6.07 -11.94
N ALA A 356 -17.30 5.89 -12.49
CA ALA A 356 -16.96 6.35 -13.83
C ALA A 356 -17.87 5.74 -14.92
N ARG A 357 -18.23 4.44 -14.77
CA ARG A 357 -19.16 3.77 -15.65
C ARG A 357 -20.57 4.37 -15.56
N ASP A 358 -21.06 4.54 -14.33
CA ASP A 358 -22.44 4.99 -14.08
C ASP A 358 -22.65 6.46 -14.51
N GLU A 359 -21.61 7.29 -14.37
CA GLU A 359 -21.55 8.67 -14.87
C GLU A 359 -21.17 8.76 -16.36
N ASN A 360 -20.90 7.63 -17.02
CA ASN A 360 -20.53 7.53 -18.42
C ASN A 360 -19.35 8.43 -18.82
N VAL A 361 -18.31 8.47 -17.97
CA VAL A 361 -17.07 9.24 -18.20
C VAL A 361 -15.89 8.30 -18.40
N ALA A 362 -14.87 8.77 -19.13
CA ALA A 362 -13.61 8.04 -19.28
C ALA A 362 -12.69 8.28 -18.07
N ILE A 363 -11.88 7.29 -17.76
CA ILE A 363 -10.80 7.38 -16.78
C ILE A 363 -9.56 7.90 -17.48
N GLU A 364 -9.01 8.99 -16.98
CA GLU A 364 -7.74 9.56 -17.40
C GLU A 364 -6.60 9.03 -16.53
N TYR A 365 -5.37 9.30 -16.93
CA TYR A 365 -4.17 8.88 -16.17
C TYR A 365 -3.13 9.98 -16.21
N ASP A 366 -2.79 10.52 -15.05
CA ASP A 366 -1.74 11.49 -14.90
C ASP A 366 -0.38 10.79 -14.96
N GLN A 367 0.44 11.17 -15.98
CA GLN A 367 1.74 10.53 -16.23
C GLN A 367 2.80 10.95 -15.21
N GLU A 368 2.65 12.10 -14.58
CA GLU A 368 3.60 12.62 -13.60
C GLU A 368 3.30 12.02 -12.21
N ALA A 369 2.06 12.08 -11.77
CA ALA A 369 1.61 11.45 -10.52
C ALA A 369 1.56 9.92 -10.63
N GLN A 370 1.47 9.38 -11.83
CA GLN A 370 1.19 7.98 -12.14
C GLN A 370 -0.03 7.46 -11.36
N ALA A 371 -1.14 8.17 -11.52
CA ALA A 371 -2.39 7.86 -10.86
C ALA A 371 -3.59 8.11 -11.79
N PRO A 372 -4.63 7.26 -11.72
CA PRO A 372 -5.87 7.46 -12.47
C PRO A 372 -6.75 8.51 -11.81
N PHE A 373 -7.48 9.26 -12.66
CA PHE A 373 -8.44 10.25 -12.22
C PHE A 373 -9.56 10.43 -13.26
N PHE A 374 -10.66 11.06 -12.86
CA PHE A 374 -11.71 11.50 -13.78
C PHE A 374 -12.53 12.63 -13.17
N PHE A 375 -13.30 13.30 -14.04
CA PHE A 375 -14.27 14.33 -13.67
C PHE A 375 -15.66 13.86 -14.06
N TYR A 376 -16.65 14.22 -13.25
CA TYR A 376 -18.07 14.06 -13.60
C TYR A 376 -18.89 15.21 -13.05
N THR A 377 -20.17 15.27 -13.42
CA THR A 377 -21.13 16.23 -12.87
C THR A 377 -22.34 15.44 -12.39
N ASP A 378 -22.67 15.58 -11.11
CA ASP A 378 -23.78 14.86 -10.49
C ASP A 378 -25.15 15.36 -10.97
N ASP A 379 -26.23 14.71 -10.56
CA ASP A 379 -27.61 15.06 -10.93
C ASP A 379 -28.04 16.44 -10.37
N GLU A 380 -27.33 16.96 -9.38
CA GLU A 380 -27.57 18.30 -8.77
C GLU A 380 -26.78 19.41 -9.51
N GLY A 381 -25.92 19.05 -10.44
CA GLY A 381 -25.11 19.96 -11.25
C GLY A 381 -23.76 20.32 -10.60
N ASN A 382 -23.37 19.66 -9.52
CA ASN A 382 -22.06 19.85 -8.90
C ASN A 382 -20.99 19.11 -9.73
N ARG A 383 -19.87 19.78 -9.94
CA ARG A 383 -18.70 19.13 -10.56
C ARG A 383 -17.93 18.36 -9.51
N HIS A 384 -17.41 17.20 -9.90
CA HIS A 384 -16.60 16.30 -9.09
C HIS A 384 -15.26 16.02 -9.75
N GLU A 385 -14.26 15.76 -8.92
CA GLU A 385 -12.95 15.24 -9.32
C GLU A 385 -12.61 14.05 -8.44
N VAL A 386 -12.29 12.91 -9.09
CA VAL A 386 -12.00 11.64 -8.42
C VAL A 386 -10.58 11.23 -8.71
N TRP A 387 -9.79 10.94 -7.67
CA TRP A 387 -8.47 10.32 -7.76
C TRP A 387 -8.47 9.00 -7.00
N PHE A 388 -7.85 7.98 -7.58
CA PHE A 388 -7.83 6.63 -6.98
C PHE A 388 -6.58 5.85 -7.39
N GLU A 389 -6.49 4.57 -7.03
CA GLU A 389 -5.41 3.68 -7.44
C GLU A 389 -5.93 2.64 -8.45
N ASP A 390 -5.08 2.24 -9.41
CA ASP A 390 -5.38 1.16 -10.35
C ASP A 390 -4.16 0.25 -10.58
N ALA A 391 -4.29 -0.73 -11.47
CA ALA A 391 -3.21 -1.66 -11.78
C ALA A 391 -1.91 -0.95 -12.22
N ARG A 392 -2.01 0.19 -12.93
CA ARG A 392 -0.85 0.97 -13.40
C ARG A 392 -0.14 1.66 -12.25
N SER A 393 -0.90 2.33 -11.38
CA SER A 393 -0.34 3.09 -10.26
C SER A 393 0.31 2.17 -9.22
N ILE A 394 -0.28 1.00 -8.96
CA ILE A 394 0.32 0.03 -8.04
C ILE A 394 1.55 -0.64 -8.64
N GLN A 395 1.56 -0.93 -9.94
CA GLN A 395 2.75 -1.46 -10.62
C GLN A 395 3.92 -0.47 -10.53
N ALA A 396 3.67 0.83 -10.68
CA ALA A 396 4.70 1.85 -10.49
C ALA A 396 5.31 1.84 -9.07
N LYS A 397 4.50 1.59 -8.04
CA LYS A 397 5.00 1.42 -6.65
C LYS A 397 5.82 0.13 -6.50
N PHE A 398 5.38 -0.96 -7.12
CA PHE A 398 6.15 -2.22 -7.11
C PHE A 398 7.48 -2.09 -7.84
N ASP A 399 7.52 -1.38 -8.96
CA ASP A 399 8.75 -1.09 -9.67
C ASP A 399 9.72 -0.26 -8.80
N LEU A 400 9.21 0.74 -8.06
CA LEU A 400 10.00 1.53 -7.11
C LEU A 400 10.56 0.65 -5.98
N ILE A 401 9.76 -0.25 -5.40
CA ILE A 401 10.20 -1.19 -4.36
C ILE A 401 11.34 -2.08 -4.87
N LYS A 402 11.23 -2.60 -6.10
CA LYS A 402 12.27 -3.43 -6.73
C LYS A 402 13.54 -2.62 -7.00
N GLU A 403 13.41 -1.45 -7.61
CA GLU A 403 14.50 -0.55 -7.95
C GLU A 403 15.35 -0.18 -6.73
N LEU A 404 14.68 0.23 -5.65
CA LEU A 404 15.31 0.68 -4.42
C LEU A 404 15.55 -0.45 -3.40
N LYS A 405 15.18 -1.69 -3.74
CA LYS A 405 15.35 -2.90 -2.91
C LYS A 405 14.80 -2.75 -1.50
N LEU A 406 13.60 -2.20 -1.40
CA LEU A 406 12.95 -1.96 -0.12
C LEU A 406 12.55 -3.27 0.56
N ARG A 407 12.39 -3.23 1.91
CA ARG A 407 11.90 -4.37 2.69
C ARG A 407 10.55 -4.88 2.22
N GLY A 408 9.64 -3.99 1.83
CA GLY A 408 8.30 -4.37 1.41
C GLY A 408 7.31 -3.24 1.35
N ILE A 409 6.05 -3.59 1.55
CA ILE A 409 4.91 -2.68 1.42
C ILE A 409 3.95 -2.82 2.60
N SER A 410 3.33 -1.71 3.01
CA SER A 410 2.35 -1.67 4.10
C SER A 410 1.08 -0.96 3.62
N TYR A 411 -0.04 -1.67 3.66
CA TYR A 411 -1.31 -1.18 3.11
C TYR A 411 -2.22 -0.54 4.15
N TRP A 412 -2.61 0.71 3.93
CA TRP A 412 -3.71 1.40 4.57
C TRP A 412 -4.91 1.45 3.65
N LYS A 413 -5.98 0.75 3.86
CA LYS A 413 -6.27 -0.36 4.75
C LYS A 413 -7.17 -1.40 4.08
N LEU A 414 -7.26 -2.60 4.63
CA LEU A 414 -8.20 -3.64 4.16
C LEU A 414 -9.67 -3.23 4.39
N GLY A 415 -10.58 -3.87 3.67
CA GLY A 415 -12.00 -3.56 3.67
C GLY A 415 -12.46 -2.84 2.41
N LEU A 416 -11.52 -2.39 1.57
CA LEU A 416 -11.77 -1.71 0.31
C LEU A 416 -11.30 -2.59 -0.85
N ALA A 417 -12.17 -2.83 -1.84
CA ALA A 417 -11.90 -3.78 -2.91
C ALA A 417 -10.89 -3.24 -3.94
N PHE A 418 -9.76 -3.94 -4.06
CA PHE A 418 -8.74 -3.68 -5.08
C PHE A 418 -8.12 -5.02 -5.55
N PRO A 419 -8.84 -5.86 -6.28
CA PRO A 419 -8.41 -7.22 -6.64
C PRO A 419 -7.11 -7.24 -7.45
N GLN A 420 -6.90 -6.30 -8.35
CA GLN A 420 -5.69 -6.23 -9.18
C GLN A 420 -4.41 -6.08 -8.37
N ASN A 421 -4.46 -5.37 -7.21
CA ASN A 421 -3.32 -5.19 -6.35
C ASN A 421 -2.74 -6.54 -5.90
N TRP A 422 -3.57 -7.46 -5.47
CA TRP A 422 -3.13 -8.74 -4.90
C TRP A 422 -2.55 -9.67 -5.97
N LEU A 423 -3.14 -9.67 -7.16
CA LEU A 423 -2.62 -10.43 -8.30
C LEU A 423 -1.25 -9.91 -8.73
N LEU A 424 -1.11 -8.60 -8.86
CA LEU A 424 0.16 -7.97 -9.22
C LEU A 424 1.21 -8.14 -8.13
N LEU A 425 0.81 -8.11 -6.85
CA LEU A 425 1.71 -8.37 -5.74
C LEU A 425 2.31 -9.79 -5.81
N GLU A 426 1.47 -10.80 -6.06
CA GLU A 426 1.91 -12.20 -6.22
C GLU A 426 2.77 -12.41 -7.46
N ASP A 427 2.52 -11.65 -8.53
CA ASP A 427 3.30 -11.71 -9.78
C ASP A 427 4.68 -11.03 -9.66
N ASN A 428 4.78 -10.00 -8.83
CA ASN A 428 5.99 -9.20 -8.70
C ASN A 428 6.93 -9.69 -7.58
N PHE A 429 6.41 -10.43 -6.58
CA PHE A 429 7.15 -10.72 -5.36
C PHE A 429 6.83 -12.09 -4.75
N THR A 430 7.85 -12.70 -4.19
CA THR A 430 7.66 -13.78 -3.20
C THR A 430 7.38 -13.16 -1.83
N ILE A 431 6.27 -13.54 -1.19
CA ILE A 431 5.88 -12.99 0.11
C ILE A 431 6.55 -13.76 1.24
N ARG A 432 7.31 -13.07 2.09
CA ARG A 432 7.93 -13.67 3.27
C ARG A 432 6.86 -13.99 4.31
N LYS A 433 6.79 -15.24 4.72
CA LYS A 433 5.92 -15.71 5.82
C LYS A 433 6.71 -15.79 7.13
N ARG A 434 6.05 -15.47 8.26
CA ARG A 434 6.66 -15.43 9.60
C ARG A 434 5.83 -16.17 10.67
N GLY A 435 4.71 -16.76 10.28
CA GLY A 435 3.83 -17.56 11.15
C GLY A 435 4.32 -18.98 11.36
#